data_04b1b30148c0f3da9650bbb19b934751
#
_entry.id   04b1b30148c0f3da9650bbb19b934751
#
_cell.length_a   1.000
_cell.length_b   1.000
_cell.length_c   1.000
_cell.angle_alpha   90.00
_cell.angle_beta   90.00
_cell.angle_gamma   90.00
#
_symmetry.space_group_name_H-M   'P 1'
#
loop_
_entity.id
_entity.type
_entity.pdbx_description
1 polymer ?
#
loop_
_entity_poly.entity_id
_entity_poly.type
_entity_poly.pdbx_seq_one_letter_code
_entity_poly.pdbx_strand_id
1 'polypeptide(L)'
;MPFSSINFGLDTTAEGRLAMKQFLLVQEKGLGHGETSIFPISIMRLKKGISYNKEDVNYDIFKLAMRVSAKRLFPNFVSVDAPYNAQYYKEDDYRTEIAVMGCRTRVIGNVNGPQISAGRGNFSFTTINLPKIAIESNHDIKAFYKKLDKTMKLCKEQLLWRFNRIGKRHAYNYPFLIGNGVWKGGEKLKLDDTVDIVLKQASLSIGFVGLAECLVSLIGEHHGQSERAQQLGLDIIGKMREMTDKYTSETHLNFSLFASPAESVAGRMLRVTREQYGVIKGVTDHDFFTNSSHVPVYYPITAIEKIKIEAPYHALCNAGCIGYIEMDGDPTKNLEAFERVVRAMHDADMSYFAINHPVDRCPSCGNTTIINGHVCPICGYDEEVHDQKIHMKFDMPMCCN
;
A
#
# COMPACT_ATOMS: atom_id res chain seq x y z
N MET A 1 7.24 -15.10 12.14
CA MET A 1 8.34 -14.36 11.51
C MET A 1 7.87 -12.94 11.25
N PRO A 2 8.56 -11.89 11.72
CA PRO A 2 8.14 -10.51 11.46
C PRO A 2 8.40 -10.15 10.00
N PHE A 3 7.44 -9.48 9.37
CA PHE A 3 7.63 -8.83 8.09
C PHE A 3 8.36 -7.50 8.32
N SER A 4 9.41 -7.23 7.56
CA SER A 4 10.25 -6.04 7.73
C SER A 4 10.24 -5.16 6.49
N SER A 5 10.49 -3.86 6.68
CA SER A 5 10.71 -2.88 5.61
C SER A 5 11.96 -2.06 5.93
N ILE A 6 12.72 -1.70 4.91
CA ILE A 6 13.88 -0.81 5.01
C ILE A 6 13.58 0.44 4.19
N ASN A 7 13.51 1.59 4.86
CA ASN A 7 13.34 2.90 4.24
C ASN A 7 14.71 3.61 4.21
N PHE A 8 15.17 4.02 3.03
CA PHE A 8 16.49 4.64 2.82
C PHE A 8 16.41 5.75 1.77
N GLY A 9 17.51 6.45 1.50
CA GLY A 9 17.61 7.42 0.40
C GLY A 9 18.02 8.83 0.83
N LEU A 10 17.90 9.20 2.11
CA LEU A 10 18.14 10.56 2.59
C LEU A 10 19.51 10.76 3.28
N ASP A 11 20.18 9.70 3.71
CA ASP A 11 21.51 9.80 4.32
C ASP A 11 22.55 10.20 3.28
N THR A 12 23.26 11.31 3.51
CA THR A 12 24.28 11.86 2.62
C THR A 12 25.71 11.61 3.10
N THR A 13 25.87 10.93 4.25
CA THR A 13 27.20 10.55 4.77
C THR A 13 27.86 9.51 3.87
N ALA A 14 29.18 9.45 3.88
CA ALA A 14 29.91 8.45 3.08
C ALA A 14 29.53 7.01 3.47
N GLU A 15 29.37 6.76 4.77
CA GLU A 15 28.98 5.46 5.33
C GLU A 15 27.55 5.09 4.96
N GLY A 16 26.60 6.01 5.11
CA GLY A 16 25.20 5.80 4.74
C GLY A 16 25.02 5.55 3.25
N ARG A 17 25.72 6.33 2.40
CA ARG A 17 25.74 6.12 0.95
C ARG A 17 26.32 4.76 0.57
N LEU A 18 27.45 4.37 1.22
CA LEU A 18 28.04 3.03 1.00
C LEU A 18 27.06 1.93 1.39
N ALA A 19 26.40 2.03 2.53
CA ALA A 19 25.42 1.05 3.00
C ALA A 19 24.24 0.93 2.02
N MET A 20 23.67 2.05 1.56
CA MET A 20 22.58 2.07 0.57
C MET A 20 22.99 1.43 -0.76
N LYS A 21 24.19 1.77 -1.24
CA LYS A 21 24.74 1.21 -2.49
C LYS A 21 24.93 -0.30 -2.40
N GLN A 22 25.54 -0.80 -1.32
CA GLN A 22 25.76 -2.23 -1.13
C GLN A 22 24.43 -2.98 -0.96
N PHE A 23 23.47 -2.43 -0.22
CA PHE A 23 22.13 -2.99 -0.09
C PHE A 23 21.45 -3.15 -1.47
N LEU A 24 21.47 -2.13 -2.31
CA LEU A 24 20.90 -2.17 -3.65
C LEU A 24 21.62 -3.18 -4.56
N LEU A 25 22.95 -3.25 -4.52
CA LEU A 25 23.74 -4.22 -5.32
C LEU A 25 23.44 -5.67 -4.91
N VAL A 26 23.30 -5.93 -3.60
CA VAL A 26 22.90 -7.27 -3.12
C VAL A 26 21.48 -7.60 -3.55
N GLN A 27 20.55 -6.65 -3.47
CA GLN A 27 19.19 -6.84 -3.95
C GLN A 27 19.14 -7.09 -5.47
N GLU A 28 19.94 -6.38 -6.25
CA GLU A 28 20.05 -6.59 -7.70
C GLU A 28 20.56 -8.02 -8.04
N LYS A 29 21.53 -8.50 -7.27
CA LYS A 29 22.05 -9.86 -7.42
C LYS A 29 20.99 -10.92 -7.10
N GLY A 30 20.14 -10.66 -6.12
CA GLY A 30 19.13 -11.60 -5.61
C GLY A 30 19.71 -12.58 -4.60
N LEU A 31 18.87 -13.51 -4.14
CA LEU A 31 19.24 -14.58 -3.21
C LEU A 31 20.06 -15.69 -3.91
N GLY A 32 20.22 -16.83 -3.26
CA GLY A 32 21.15 -17.90 -3.68
C GLY A 32 21.08 -18.34 -5.14
N HIS A 33 19.87 -18.42 -5.72
CA HIS A 33 19.65 -18.75 -7.13
C HIS A 33 19.18 -17.55 -7.96
N GLY A 34 19.39 -16.32 -7.48
CA GLY A 34 18.96 -15.11 -8.16
C GLY A 34 17.52 -14.72 -7.87
N GLU A 35 16.86 -15.34 -6.88
CA GLU A 35 15.49 -15.01 -6.52
C GLU A 35 15.36 -13.58 -5.98
N THR A 36 14.24 -12.92 -6.29
CA THR A 36 13.92 -11.64 -5.70
C THR A 36 13.60 -11.80 -4.22
N SER A 37 14.29 -11.04 -3.37
CA SER A 37 13.95 -10.94 -1.95
C SER A 37 12.62 -10.20 -1.78
N ILE A 38 11.61 -10.85 -1.19
CA ILE A 38 10.33 -10.20 -0.88
C ILE A 38 10.46 -9.37 0.40
N PHE A 39 11.20 -9.87 1.39
CA PHE A 39 11.47 -9.20 2.65
C PHE A 39 12.98 -9.11 2.92
N PRO A 40 13.44 -7.96 3.45
CA PRO A 40 12.70 -6.74 3.77
C PRO A 40 12.17 -6.03 2.51
N ILE A 41 10.94 -5.49 2.57
CA ILE A 41 10.45 -4.59 1.52
C ILE A 41 11.37 -3.36 1.50
N SER A 42 12.03 -3.13 0.39
CA SER A 42 12.92 -1.98 0.24
C SER A 42 12.17 -0.77 -0.34
N ILE A 43 12.40 0.40 0.27
CA ILE A 43 11.66 1.61 -0.01
C ILE A 43 12.66 2.77 -0.09
N MET A 44 12.79 3.37 -1.27
CA MET A 44 13.63 4.54 -1.45
C MET A 44 12.84 5.83 -1.29
N ARG A 45 13.30 6.70 -0.40
CA ARG A 45 12.76 8.05 -0.21
C ARG A 45 13.39 9.00 -1.23
N LEU A 46 12.53 9.70 -1.97
CA LEU A 46 12.93 10.70 -2.95
C LEU A 46 12.67 12.10 -2.40
N LYS A 47 13.71 12.93 -2.42
CA LYS A 47 13.64 14.33 -1.99
C LYS A 47 14.51 15.20 -2.89
N LYS A 48 13.92 16.29 -3.41
CA LYS A 48 14.64 17.33 -4.16
C LYS A 48 15.71 17.95 -3.25
N GLY A 49 16.91 18.13 -3.78
CA GLY A 49 18.08 18.59 -3.03
C GLY A 49 18.89 17.48 -2.37
N ILE A 50 18.40 16.23 -2.34
CA ILE A 50 19.13 15.09 -1.75
C ILE A 50 19.29 13.94 -2.73
N SER A 51 18.22 13.48 -3.38
CA SER A 51 18.25 12.23 -4.15
C SER A 51 17.48 12.27 -5.49
N TYR A 52 16.89 13.40 -5.87
CA TYR A 52 15.97 13.47 -7.01
C TYR A 52 16.56 14.16 -8.24
N ASN A 53 17.24 15.32 -8.07
CA ASN A 53 17.82 16.08 -9.17
C ASN A 53 19.21 15.54 -9.55
N LYS A 54 19.66 15.86 -10.77
CA LYS A 54 20.95 15.36 -11.28
C LYS A 54 22.16 15.83 -10.46
N GLU A 55 22.07 17.02 -9.86
CA GLU A 55 23.06 17.63 -8.99
C GLU A 55 23.02 17.15 -7.54
N ASP A 56 22.00 16.39 -7.16
CA ASP A 56 21.82 15.93 -5.78
C ASP A 56 22.87 14.87 -5.40
N VAL A 57 23.32 14.91 -4.14
CA VAL A 57 24.38 14.04 -3.60
C VAL A 57 24.06 12.55 -3.80
N ASN A 58 22.79 12.15 -3.66
CA ASN A 58 22.33 10.76 -3.77
C ASN A 58 21.72 10.44 -5.15
N TYR A 59 21.95 11.26 -6.17
CA TYR A 59 21.40 10.99 -7.50
C TYR A 59 21.89 9.65 -8.09
N ASP A 60 23.16 9.30 -7.89
CA ASP A 60 23.71 8.01 -8.30
C ASP A 60 23.04 6.81 -7.62
N ILE A 61 22.66 6.98 -6.33
CA ILE A 61 21.88 5.97 -5.57
C ILE A 61 20.46 5.86 -6.16
N PHE A 62 19.83 6.98 -6.51
CA PHE A 62 18.53 6.98 -7.19
C PHE A 62 18.59 6.24 -8.54
N LYS A 63 19.60 6.50 -9.36
CA LYS A 63 19.79 5.80 -10.64
C LYS A 63 20.02 4.30 -10.44
N LEU A 64 20.77 3.92 -9.42
CA LEU A 64 20.97 2.52 -9.05
C LEU A 64 19.64 1.89 -8.58
N ALA A 65 18.89 2.57 -7.72
CA ALA A 65 17.60 2.09 -7.24
C ALA A 65 16.59 1.85 -8.37
N MET A 66 16.54 2.74 -9.37
CA MET A 66 15.69 2.53 -10.55
C MET A 66 16.09 1.31 -11.35
N ARG A 67 17.40 1.10 -11.57
CA ARG A 67 17.90 -0.11 -12.25
C ARG A 67 17.52 -1.38 -11.50
N VAL A 68 17.66 -1.36 -10.18
CA VAL A 68 17.31 -2.50 -9.33
C VAL A 68 15.81 -2.73 -9.33
N SER A 69 14.98 -1.68 -9.20
CA SER A 69 13.52 -1.77 -9.24
C SER A 69 13.02 -2.32 -10.58
N ALA A 70 13.57 -1.84 -11.69
CA ALA A 70 13.25 -2.35 -13.03
C ALA A 70 13.55 -3.85 -13.20
N LYS A 71 14.50 -4.39 -12.44
CA LYS A 71 14.89 -5.81 -12.50
C LYS A 71 14.18 -6.68 -11.46
N ARG A 72 13.80 -6.11 -10.30
CA ARG A 72 13.44 -6.86 -9.10
C ARG A 72 12.10 -6.48 -8.49
N LEU A 73 11.35 -5.54 -9.06
CA LEU A 73 10.13 -4.91 -8.51
C LEU A 73 10.39 -4.00 -7.28
N PHE A 74 11.55 -4.09 -6.67
CA PHE A 74 11.98 -3.31 -5.52
C PHE A 74 13.32 -2.63 -5.79
N PRO A 75 13.58 -1.44 -5.15
CA PRO A 75 12.77 -0.74 -4.17
C PRO A 75 11.53 -0.07 -4.77
N ASN A 76 10.49 0.08 -3.93
CA ASN A 76 9.42 1.04 -4.15
C ASN A 76 9.89 2.45 -3.79
N PHE A 77 9.09 3.48 -4.10
CA PHE A 77 9.48 4.87 -3.92
C PHE A 77 8.50 5.65 -3.04
N VAL A 78 9.03 6.56 -2.23
CA VAL A 78 8.26 7.50 -1.40
C VAL A 78 8.64 8.92 -1.79
N SER A 79 7.65 9.76 -2.10
CA SER A 79 7.85 11.20 -2.27
C SER A 79 7.84 11.89 -0.89
N VAL A 80 9.01 12.39 -0.48
CA VAL A 80 9.12 13.25 0.71
C VAL A 80 8.60 14.66 0.42
N ASP A 81 8.69 15.09 -0.84
CA ASP A 81 8.30 16.43 -1.30
C ASP A 81 6.79 16.62 -1.43
N ALA A 82 5.98 15.54 -1.47
CA ALA A 82 4.53 15.66 -1.45
C ALA A 82 4.09 16.52 -0.25
N PRO A 83 3.26 17.58 -0.42
CA PRO A 83 3.02 18.61 0.61
C PRO A 83 2.58 18.03 1.97
N TYR A 84 1.74 17.01 1.95
CA TYR A 84 1.24 16.32 3.15
C TYR A 84 2.27 15.37 3.81
N ASN A 85 3.47 15.18 3.20
CA ASN A 85 4.64 14.56 3.80
C ASN A 85 5.64 15.64 4.24
N ALA A 86 5.93 16.60 3.35
CA ALA A 86 6.92 17.67 3.57
C ALA A 86 6.62 18.49 4.82
N GLN A 87 5.34 18.71 5.17
CA GLN A 87 4.94 19.45 6.37
C GLN A 87 5.51 18.89 7.69
N TYR A 88 5.90 17.61 7.71
CA TYR A 88 6.44 16.95 8.90
C TYR A 88 7.96 16.86 8.91
N TYR A 89 8.58 16.92 7.72
CA TYR A 89 10.01 16.73 7.55
C TYR A 89 10.83 17.85 8.18
N LYS A 90 11.85 17.47 8.96
CA LYS A 90 12.86 18.38 9.52
C LYS A 90 14.23 17.82 9.19
N GLU A 91 15.08 18.66 8.59
CA GLU A 91 16.38 18.24 8.06
C GLU A 91 17.29 17.57 9.10
N ASP A 92 17.31 18.10 10.31
CA ASP A 92 18.17 17.61 11.41
C ASP A 92 17.49 16.60 12.33
N ASP A 93 16.30 16.08 11.99
CA ASP A 93 15.56 15.12 12.82
C ASP A 93 15.08 13.94 12.02
N TYR A 94 15.91 12.88 11.93
CA TYR A 94 15.58 11.64 11.22
C TYR A 94 14.26 11.00 11.67
N ARG A 95 13.78 11.30 12.89
CA ARG A 95 12.53 10.76 13.41
C ARG A 95 11.31 11.28 12.68
N THR A 96 11.45 12.44 12.02
CA THR A 96 10.42 13.10 11.22
C THR A 96 10.39 12.63 9.77
N GLU A 97 11.36 11.81 9.36
CA GLU A 97 11.40 11.24 8.02
C GLU A 97 10.21 10.30 7.83
N ILE A 98 9.55 10.44 6.69
CA ILE A 98 8.46 9.53 6.32
C ILE A 98 9.01 8.12 6.18
N ALA A 99 8.40 7.19 6.93
CA ALA A 99 8.64 5.77 6.79
C ALA A 99 7.33 5.05 6.46
N VAL A 100 7.38 4.20 5.46
CA VAL A 100 6.28 3.31 5.09
C VAL A 100 6.55 1.94 5.69
N MET A 101 5.54 1.35 6.31
CA MET A 101 5.59 0.02 6.89
C MET A 101 4.82 -0.96 6.00
N GLY A 102 5.45 -2.05 5.61
CA GLY A 102 4.86 -3.06 4.73
C GLY A 102 4.40 -2.46 3.40
N CYS A 103 3.15 -2.78 3.03
CA CYS A 103 2.64 -2.44 1.71
C CYS A 103 2.37 -0.94 1.52
N ARG A 104 1.87 -0.19 2.55
CA ARG A 104 1.53 1.24 2.41
C ARG A 104 1.28 1.98 3.71
N THR A 105 1.42 1.35 4.87
CA THR A 105 1.06 1.98 6.16
C THR A 105 2.00 3.13 6.49
N ARG A 106 1.43 4.29 6.80
CA ARG A 106 2.13 5.50 7.20
C ARG A 106 1.62 5.99 8.55
N VAL A 107 2.50 6.29 9.48
CA VAL A 107 2.17 6.85 10.80
C VAL A 107 3.11 8.01 11.10
N ILE A 108 2.60 9.24 11.14
CA ILE A 108 3.39 10.42 11.49
C ILE A 108 2.63 11.46 12.30
N GLY A 109 1.43 11.87 11.90
CA GLY A 109 0.56 12.79 12.67
C GLY A 109 0.29 12.22 14.06
N ASN A 110 0.32 13.05 15.12
CA ASN A 110 0.16 12.60 16.50
C ASN A 110 -0.42 13.71 17.38
N VAL A 111 -1.59 13.44 17.97
CA VAL A 111 -2.23 14.36 18.94
C VAL A 111 -1.78 14.10 20.38
N ASN A 112 -1.06 13.00 20.62
CA ASN A 112 -0.60 12.57 21.95
C ASN A 112 0.92 12.70 22.16
N GLY A 113 1.61 13.40 21.25
CA GLY A 113 3.06 13.55 21.33
C GLY A 113 3.68 14.15 20.07
N PRO A 114 4.99 14.05 19.89
CA PRO A 114 5.65 14.59 18.72
C PRO A 114 5.20 13.89 17.42
N GLN A 115 5.12 14.65 16.36
CA GLN A 115 4.78 14.18 15.02
C GLN A 115 6.01 13.54 14.35
N ILE A 116 6.26 12.31 14.69
CA ILE A 116 7.39 11.50 14.22
C ILE A 116 6.93 10.12 13.80
N SER A 117 7.69 9.44 12.96
CA SER A 117 7.46 8.05 12.58
C SER A 117 8.11 7.05 13.54
N ALA A 118 9.30 7.39 14.06
CA ALA A 118 10.10 6.50 14.87
C ALA A 118 9.41 6.08 16.18
N GLY A 119 9.43 4.78 16.48
CA GLY A 119 8.84 4.19 17.69
C GLY A 119 7.31 4.19 17.71
N ARG A 120 6.65 4.40 16.56
CA ARG A 120 5.20 4.45 16.43
C ARG A 120 4.71 3.44 15.40
N GLY A 121 3.42 3.10 15.46
CA GLY A 121 2.83 2.15 14.53
C GLY A 121 1.32 2.32 14.43
N ASN A 122 0.71 1.55 13.52
CA ASN A 122 -0.73 1.40 13.46
C ASN A 122 -1.16 0.31 14.44
N PHE A 123 -2.02 0.67 15.39
CA PHE A 123 -2.51 -0.29 16.38
C PHE A 123 -3.54 -1.24 15.79
N SER A 124 -4.49 -0.68 15.05
CA SER A 124 -5.58 -1.47 14.48
C SER A 124 -6.22 -0.73 13.32
N PHE A 125 -6.71 -1.50 12.35
CA PHE A 125 -7.53 -0.96 11.27
C PHE A 125 -8.77 -1.82 11.03
N THR A 126 -9.76 -1.22 10.37
CA THR A 126 -10.96 -1.89 9.89
C THR A 126 -11.29 -1.37 8.49
N THR A 127 -11.75 -2.25 7.60
CA THR A 127 -11.95 -1.91 6.17
C THR A 127 -13.43 -1.95 5.81
N ILE A 128 -13.89 -0.88 5.17
CA ILE A 128 -15.28 -0.72 4.68
C ILE A 128 -15.39 -1.29 3.26
N ASN A 129 -16.44 -2.08 3.03
CA ASN A 129 -16.87 -2.53 1.72
C ASN A 129 -17.78 -1.46 1.09
N LEU A 130 -17.18 -0.54 0.31
CA LEU A 130 -17.94 0.55 -0.34
C LEU A 130 -18.96 0.04 -1.36
N PRO A 131 -18.65 -0.94 -2.25
CA PRO A 131 -19.61 -1.52 -3.18
C PRO A 131 -20.90 -2.03 -2.51
N LYS A 132 -20.77 -2.71 -1.37
CA LYS A 132 -21.94 -3.19 -0.63
C LYS A 132 -22.85 -2.04 -0.21
N ILE A 133 -22.28 -0.97 0.34
CA ILE A 133 -23.07 0.21 0.76
C ILE A 133 -23.77 0.84 -0.45
N ALA A 134 -23.07 0.91 -1.60
CA ALA A 134 -23.62 1.45 -2.84
C ALA A 134 -24.79 0.62 -3.37
N ILE A 135 -24.64 -0.70 -3.46
CA ILE A 135 -25.72 -1.62 -3.87
C ILE A 135 -26.94 -1.46 -2.98
N GLU A 136 -26.76 -1.45 -1.66
CA GLU A 136 -27.84 -1.26 -0.70
C GLU A 136 -28.51 0.12 -0.78
N SER A 137 -27.89 1.09 -1.42
CA SER A 137 -28.42 2.45 -1.57
C SER A 137 -29.24 2.64 -2.83
N ASN A 138 -29.26 1.65 -3.74
CA ASN A 138 -30.10 1.63 -4.94
C ASN A 138 -30.04 2.93 -5.74
N HIS A 139 -28.81 3.34 -6.14
CA HIS A 139 -28.50 4.58 -6.88
C HIS A 139 -28.83 5.90 -6.16
N ASP A 140 -29.29 5.86 -4.91
CA ASP A 140 -29.54 7.07 -4.11
C ASP A 140 -28.29 7.50 -3.35
N ILE A 141 -27.66 8.57 -3.84
CA ILE A 141 -26.42 9.13 -3.24
C ILE A 141 -26.67 9.63 -1.81
N LYS A 142 -27.85 10.17 -1.49
CA LYS A 142 -28.17 10.62 -0.13
C LYS A 142 -28.30 9.44 0.83
N ALA A 143 -28.98 8.37 0.38
CA ALA A 143 -29.06 7.12 1.14
C ALA A 143 -27.66 6.48 1.33
N PHE A 144 -26.79 6.54 0.32
CA PHE A 144 -25.41 6.09 0.40
C PHE A 144 -24.65 6.82 1.52
N TYR A 145 -24.61 8.14 1.52
CA TYR A 145 -23.93 8.91 2.55
C TYR A 145 -24.47 8.63 3.96
N LYS A 146 -25.79 8.49 4.10
CA LYS A 146 -26.41 8.13 5.40
C LYS A 146 -25.93 6.76 5.90
N LYS A 147 -25.83 5.77 5.02
CA LYS A 147 -25.32 4.43 5.36
C LYS A 147 -23.82 4.45 5.61
N LEU A 148 -23.04 5.21 4.82
CA LEU A 148 -21.61 5.41 5.02
C LEU A 148 -21.34 6.01 6.40
N ASP A 149 -22.06 7.07 6.79
CA ASP A 149 -21.93 7.70 8.11
C ASP A 149 -22.20 6.70 9.26
N LYS A 150 -23.22 5.86 9.11
CA LYS A 150 -23.54 4.82 10.09
C LYS A 150 -22.41 3.78 10.17
N THR A 151 -21.87 3.35 9.03
CA THR A 151 -20.79 2.38 8.97
C THR A 151 -19.49 2.94 9.55
N MET A 152 -19.17 4.20 9.25
CA MET A 152 -18.00 4.89 9.82
C MET A 152 -18.08 4.97 11.36
N LYS A 153 -19.28 5.27 11.92
CA LYS A 153 -19.50 5.26 13.38
C LYS A 153 -19.27 3.89 13.97
N LEU A 154 -19.79 2.83 13.33
CA LEU A 154 -19.57 1.45 13.78
C LEU A 154 -18.08 1.09 13.77
N CYS A 155 -17.33 1.50 12.73
CA CYS A 155 -15.88 1.32 12.66
C CYS A 155 -15.16 2.04 13.81
N LYS A 156 -15.54 3.29 14.11
CA LYS A 156 -15.03 4.03 15.27
C LYS A 156 -15.25 3.27 16.58
N GLU A 157 -16.48 2.82 16.84
CA GLU A 157 -16.85 2.08 18.05
C GLU A 157 -16.03 0.78 18.18
N GLN A 158 -15.89 0.04 17.09
CA GLN A 158 -15.09 -1.19 17.04
C GLN A 158 -13.61 -0.93 17.37
N LEU A 159 -13.02 0.13 16.80
CA LEU A 159 -11.63 0.49 17.04
C LEU A 159 -11.41 0.95 18.48
N LEU A 160 -12.33 1.72 19.05
CA LEU A 160 -12.33 2.13 20.46
C LEU A 160 -12.48 0.93 21.40
N TRP A 161 -13.34 -0.02 21.06
CA TRP A 161 -13.48 -1.25 21.84
C TRP A 161 -12.16 -2.04 21.89
N ARG A 162 -11.50 -2.21 20.72
CA ARG A 162 -10.17 -2.86 20.64
C ARG A 162 -9.13 -2.11 21.45
N PHE A 163 -9.08 -0.78 21.30
CA PHE A 163 -8.16 0.08 22.06
C PHE A 163 -8.35 -0.10 23.56
N ASN A 164 -9.57 0.01 24.06
CA ASN A 164 -9.88 -0.12 25.48
C ASN A 164 -9.57 -1.53 26.02
N ARG A 165 -9.83 -2.58 25.21
CA ARG A 165 -9.56 -3.97 25.61
C ARG A 165 -8.06 -4.26 25.73
N ILE A 166 -7.28 -3.81 24.76
CA ILE A 166 -5.83 -4.04 24.73
C ILE A 166 -5.11 -3.08 25.69
N GLY A 167 -5.55 -1.83 25.77
CA GLY A 167 -4.98 -0.82 26.67
C GLY A 167 -4.94 -1.24 28.15
N LYS A 168 -5.89 -2.08 28.56
CA LYS A 168 -5.92 -2.67 29.93
C LYS A 168 -4.95 -3.83 30.14
N ARG A 169 -4.22 -4.26 29.11
CA ARG A 169 -3.19 -5.29 29.27
C ARG A 169 -1.94 -4.67 29.87
N HIS A 170 -1.15 -5.51 30.57
CA HIS A 170 0.09 -5.09 31.21
C HIS A 170 1.28 -5.15 30.28
N ALA A 171 2.30 -4.37 30.56
CA ALA A 171 3.54 -4.28 29.78
C ALA A 171 4.24 -5.64 29.63
N TYR A 172 4.20 -6.51 30.64
CA TYR A 172 4.77 -7.85 30.57
C TYR A 172 4.16 -8.75 29.50
N ASN A 173 2.95 -8.44 28.99
CA ASN A 173 2.35 -9.17 27.87
C ASN A 173 2.99 -8.85 26.51
N TYR A 174 3.82 -7.80 26.44
CA TYR A 174 4.45 -7.30 25.21
C TYR A 174 5.97 -7.15 25.37
N PRO A 175 6.70 -8.24 25.75
CA PRO A 175 8.12 -8.15 26.10
C PRO A 175 8.99 -7.63 24.94
N PHE A 176 8.65 -7.95 23.70
CA PHE A 176 9.41 -7.46 22.54
C PHE A 176 9.16 -5.97 22.28
N LEU A 177 7.90 -5.54 22.21
CA LEU A 177 7.53 -4.17 21.84
C LEU A 177 7.87 -3.15 22.95
N ILE A 178 7.68 -3.53 24.19
CA ILE A 178 7.89 -2.68 25.37
C ILE A 178 9.31 -2.87 25.91
N GLY A 179 9.72 -4.10 26.15
CA GLY A 179 11.01 -4.42 26.78
C GLY A 179 12.24 -4.03 25.97
N ASN A 180 12.13 -4.00 24.63
CA ASN A 180 13.21 -3.57 23.75
C ASN A 180 13.06 -2.10 23.27
N GLY A 181 12.15 -1.32 23.87
CA GLY A 181 11.97 0.09 23.51
C GLY A 181 11.50 0.32 22.06
N VAL A 182 10.88 -0.69 21.44
CA VAL A 182 10.38 -0.59 20.05
C VAL A 182 9.25 0.42 19.97
N TRP A 183 8.35 0.43 20.97
CA TRP A 183 7.29 1.41 21.08
C TRP A 183 7.71 2.58 21.96
N LYS A 184 7.54 3.78 21.40
CA LYS A 184 7.86 5.04 22.08
C LYS A 184 7.14 5.16 23.42
N GLY A 185 7.90 5.36 24.48
CA GLY A 185 7.42 5.45 25.86
C GLY A 185 7.33 4.10 26.57
N GLY A 186 7.55 2.99 25.87
CA GLY A 186 7.58 1.65 26.48
C GLY A 186 8.68 1.50 27.52
N GLU A 187 9.82 2.14 27.30
CA GLU A 187 10.97 2.16 28.21
C GLU A 187 10.67 2.78 29.59
N LYS A 188 9.56 3.50 29.74
CA LYS A 188 9.12 4.12 30.98
C LYS A 188 8.14 3.27 31.79
N LEU A 189 7.61 2.19 31.18
CA LEU A 189 6.63 1.33 31.83
C LEU A 189 7.30 0.28 32.70
N LYS A 190 6.72 0.07 33.89
CA LYS A 190 6.98 -1.10 34.72
C LYS A 190 6.19 -2.30 34.16
N LEU A 191 6.59 -3.51 34.53
CA LEU A 191 5.95 -4.74 34.03
C LEU A 191 4.43 -4.79 34.27
N ASP A 192 3.97 -4.28 35.41
CA ASP A 192 2.54 -4.29 35.81
C ASP A 192 1.77 -3.05 35.35
N ASP A 193 2.43 -2.07 34.70
CA ASP A 193 1.74 -0.90 34.15
C ASP A 193 0.89 -1.30 32.94
N THR A 194 -0.23 -0.62 32.73
CA THR A 194 -1.07 -0.81 31.56
C THR A 194 -0.47 -0.15 30.32
N VAL A 195 -0.73 -0.72 29.14
CA VAL A 195 -0.11 -0.26 27.90
C VAL A 195 -0.90 0.86 27.19
N ASP A 196 -2.00 1.34 27.75
CA ASP A 196 -2.84 2.40 27.14
C ASP A 196 -2.06 3.69 26.85
N ILE A 197 -1.12 4.06 27.71
CA ILE A 197 -0.26 5.25 27.56
C ILE A 197 0.57 5.15 26.26
N VAL A 198 1.11 3.97 25.98
CA VAL A 198 1.91 3.71 24.76
C VAL A 198 0.98 3.61 23.55
N LEU A 199 -0.16 2.95 23.69
CA LEU A 199 -1.13 2.80 22.61
C LEU A 199 -1.72 4.13 22.11
N LYS A 200 -1.80 5.16 22.95
CA LYS A 200 -2.20 6.52 22.54
C LYS A 200 -1.29 7.13 21.47
N GLN A 201 -0.06 6.65 21.36
CA GLN A 201 0.89 7.09 20.32
C GLN A 201 0.60 6.43 18.96
N ALA A 202 -0.07 5.31 18.94
CA ALA A 202 -0.38 4.56 17.72
C ALA A 202 -1.61 5.12 17.00
N SER A 203 -1.79 4.76 15.72
CA SER A 203 -2.96 5.14 14.94
C SER A 203 -4.05 4.08 14.96
N LEU A 204 -5.29 4.53 14.82
CA LEU A 204 -6.51 3.74 14.62
C LEU A 204 -7.03 4.07 13.22
N SER A 205 -6.97 3.13 12.29
CA SER A 205 -7.25 3.44 10.90
C SER A 205 -8.57 2.84 10.42
N ILE A 206 -9.35 3.66 9.70
CA ILE A 206 -10.51 3.20 8.95
C ILE A 206 -10.10 3.17 7.48
N GLY A 207 -10.25 2.01 6.86
CA GLY A 207 -9.91 1.81 5.47
C GLY A 207 -11.11 1.54 4.60
N PHE A 208 -10.88 1.42 3.30
CA PHE A 208 -11.90 1.13 2.31
C PHE A 208 -11.35 0.29 1.16
N VAL A 209 -12.26 -0.35 0.43
CA VAL A 209 -12.01 -1.13 -0.79
C VAL A 209 -13.15 -0.90 -1.78
N GLY A 210 -12.84 -1.00 -3.08
CA GLY A 210 -13.85 -1.04 -4.12
C GLY A 210 -14.46 0.33 -4.46
N LEU A 211 -13.67 1.41 -4.48
CA LEU A 211 -14.19 2.72 -4.89
C LEU A 211 -14.73 2.69 -6.31
N ALA A 212 -14.04 2.02 -7.23
CA ALA A 212 -14.46 1.91 -8.61
C ALA A 212 -15.86 1.26 -8.75
N GLU A 213 -16.03 0.09 -8.15
CA GLU A 213 -17.29 -0.65 -8.16
C GLU A 213 -18.41 0.06 -7.38
N CYS A 214 -18.05 0.81 -6.33
CA CYS A 214 -18.97 1.68 -5.62
C CYS A 214 -19.55 2.75 -6.55
N LEU A 215 -18.71 3.43 -7.31
CA LEU A 215 -19.12 4.47 -8.27
C LEU A 215 -19.95 3.88 -9.41
N VAL A 216 -19.54 2.74 -9.97
CA VAL A 216 -20.35 2.03 -10.97
C VAL A 216 -21.73 1.69 -10.43
N SER A 217 -21.81 1.19 -9.19
CA SER A 217 -23.10 0.89 -8.55
C SER A 217 -23.97 2.13 -8.30
N LEU A 218 -23.37 3.31 -8.05
CA LEU A 218 -24.10 4.53 -7.77
C LEU A 218 -24.55 5.28 -9.02
N ILE A 219 -23.64 5.40 -10.03
CA ILE A 219 -23.84 6.30 -11.18
C ILE A 219 -23.53 5.65 -12.55
N GLY A 220 -23.20 4.35 -12.59
CA GLY A 220 -22.97 3.59 -13.82
C GLY A 220 -21.56 3.67 -14.40
N GLU A 221 -20.65 4.43 -13.80
CA GLU A 221 -19.28 4.64 -14.27
C GLU A 221 -18.30 4.81 -13.10
N HIS A 222 -17.03 4.40 -13.29
CA HIS A 222 -15.99 4.58 -12.28
C HIS A 222 -15.14 5.82 -12.56
N HIS A 223 -14.33 6.22 -11.57
CA HIS A 223 -13.52 7.45 -11.57
C HIS A 223 -12.45 7.55 -12.68
N GLY A 224 -12.13 6.45 -13.37
CA GLY A 224 -11.28 6.46 -14.55
C GLY A 224 -12.05 6.78 -15.86
N GLN A 225 -13.39 6.85 -15.84
CA GLN A 225 -14.21 6.99 -17.04
C GLN A 225 -14.74 8.42 -17.25
N SER A 226 -14.95 9.18 -16.16
CA SER A 226 -15.45 10.55 -16.26
C SER A 226 -15.02 11.44 -15.11
N GLU A 227 -14.97 12.75 -15.37
CA GLU A 227 -14.70 13.76 -14.33
C GLU A 227 -15.79 13.77 -13.25
N ARG A 228 -17.06 13.51 -13.62
CA ARG A 228 -18.17 13.40 -12.68
C ARG A 228 -17.93 12.26 -11.68
N ALA A 229 -17.53 11.09 -12.17
CA ALA A 229 -17.23 9.96 -11.31
C ALA A 229 -15.98 10.21 -10.47
N GLN A 230 -14.96 10.85 -11.03
CA GLN A 230 -13.77 11.26 -10.29
C GLN A 230 -14.12 12.20 -9.14
N GLN A 231 -14.93 13.24 -9.41
CA GLN A 231 -15.34 14.19 -8.36
C GLN A 231 -16.14 13.49 -7.26
N LEU A 232 -17.12 12.65 -7.61
CA LEU A 232 -17.89 11.89 -6.62
C LEU A 232 -16.97 10.96 -5.79
N GLY A 233 -15.99 10.34 -6.43
CA GLY A 233 -15.00 9.52 -5.72
C GLY A 233 -14.19 10.34 -4.70
N LEU A 234 -13.72 11.51 -5.09
CA LEU A 234 -13.01 12.45 -4.20
C LEU A 234 -13.91 12.93 -3.05
N ASP A 235 -15.19 13.23 -3.32
CA ASP A 235 -16.16 13.65 -2.31
C ASP A 235 -16.42 12.54 -1.27
N ILE A 236 -16.56 11.28 -1.73
CA ILE A 236 -16.74 10.12 -0.83
C ILE A 236 -15.51 9.94 0.07
N ILE A 237 -14.33 9.91 -0.50
CA ILE A 237 -13.09 9.68 0.28
C ILE A 237 -12.76 10.90 1.14
N GLY A 238 -13.01 12.12 0.63
CA GLY A 238 -12.92 13.38 1.41
C GLY A 238 -13.82 13.36 2.64
N LYS A 239 -15.08 12.93 2.47
CA LYS A 239 -16.03 12.76 3.59
C LYS A 239 -15.54 11.76 4.63
N MET A 240 -14.99 10.62 4.19
CA MET A 240 -14.42 9.64 5.12
C MET A 240 -13.21 10.22 5.88
N ARG A 241 -12.38 11.03 5.21
CA ARG A 241 -11.26 11.73 5.84
C ARG A 241 -11.73 12.73 6.89
N GLU A 242 -12.68 13.59 6.57
CA GLU A 242 -13.28 14.54 7.53
C GLU A 242 -13.81 13.82 8.77
N MET A 243 -14.45 12.67 8.60
CA MET A 243 -14.96 11.88 9.72
C MET A 243 -13.84 11.33 10.59
N THR A 244 -12.73 10.84 10.03
CA THR A 244 -11.59 10.39 10.83
C THR A 244 -10.92 11.53 11.59
N ASP A 245 -10.80 12.70 10.98
CA ASP A 245 -10.29 13.91 11.65
C ASP A 245 -11.21 14.36 12.80
N LYS A 246 -12.54 14.31 12.59
CA LYS A 246 -13.53 14.56 13.64
C LYS A 246 -13.41 13.54 14.79
N TYR A 247 -13.22 12.26 14.49
CA TYR A 247 -13.03 11.23 15.52
C TYR A 247 -11.75 11.46 16.33
N THR A 248 -10.68 11.92 15.69
CA THR A 248 -9.46 12.35 16.40
C THR A 248 -9.75 13.49 17.39
N SER A 249 -10.48 14.51 16.95
CA SER A 249 -10.86 15.64 17.82
C SER A 249 -11.76 15.23 18.99
N GLU A 250 -12.72 14.33 18.76
CA GLU A 250 -13.66 13.84 19.79
C GLU A 250 -13.02 12.91 20.82
N THR A 251 -12.05 12.10 20.40
CA THR A 251 -11.51 11.02 21.25
C THR A 251 -10.12 11.29 21.77
N HIS A 252 -9.41 12.28 21.22
CA HIS A 252 -7.98 12.54 21.45
C HIS A 252 -7.10 11.31 21.16
N LEU A 253 -7.52 10.46 20.18
CA LEU A 253 -6.74 9.35 19.65
C LEU A 253 -6.45 9.58 18.17
N ASN A 254 -5.39 8.99 17.66
CA ASN A 254 -4.93 9.21 16.28
C ASN A 254 -5.78 8.39 15.28
N PHE A 255 -7.02 8.83 15.00
CA PHE A 255 -7.79 8.25 13.91
C PHE A 255 -7.24 8.70 12.55
N SER A 256 -7.29 7.82 11.55
CA SER A 256 -6.75 8.10 10.23
C SER A 256 -7.48 7.32 9.14
N LEU A 257 -7.45 7.83 7.91
CA LEU A 257 -8.02 7.17 6.75
C LEU A 257 -6.95 6.37 6.00
N PHE A 258 -7.25 5.14 5.63
CA PHE A 258 -6.34 4.18 5.05
C PHE A 258 -6.83 3.64 3.70
N ALA A 259 -6.03 3.76 2.66
CA ALA A 259 -6.24 3.00 1.44
C ALA A 259 -5.87 1.54 1.72
N SER A 260 -6.83 0.71 2.13
CA SER A 260 -6.56 -0.63 2.68
C SER A 260 -5.69 -1.50 1.78
N PRO A 261 -4.64 -2.17 2.30
CA PRO A 261 -4.04 -3.32 1.63
C PRO A 261 -5.03 -4.48 1.69
N ALA A 262 -5.65 -4.81 0.57
CA ALA A 262 -6.84 -5.66 0.58
C ALA A 262 -6.71 -6.85 -0.38
N GLU A 263 -5.50 -7.37 -0.60
CA GLU A 263 -5.22 -8.40 -1.60
C GLU A 263 -6.16 -9.60 -1.48
N SER A 264 -6.20 -10.28 -0.35
CA SER A 264 -7.13 -11.40 -0.12
C SER A 264 -8.53 -10.95 0.34
N VAL A 265 -8.61 -9.79 1.02
CA VAL A 265 -9.87 -9.26 1.55
C VAL A 265 -10.78 -8.76 0.43
N ALA A 266 -10.23 -8.19 -0.64
CA ALA A 266 -11.00 -7.71 -1.81
C ALA A 266 -11.78 -8.86 -2.48
N GLY A 267 -11.15 -10.01 -2.72
CA GLY A 267 -11.81 -11.19 -3.25
C GLY A 267 -12.85 -11.79 -2.29
N ARG A 268 -12.54 -11.84 -0.99
CA ARG A 268 -13.50 -12.32 0.00
C ARG A 268 -14.72 -11.41 0.11
N MET A 269 -14.52 -10.09 0.15
CA MET A 269 -15.62 -9.13 0.22
C MET A 269 -16.52 -9.21 -1.03
N LEU A 270 -15.92 -9.38 -2.22
CA LEU A 270 -16.68 -9.57 -3.45
C LEU A 270 -17.52 -10.86 -3.38
N ARG A 271 -16.93 -11.99 -3.02
CA ARG A 271 -17.68 -13.27 -2.92
C ARG A 271 -18.88 -13.15 -2.00
N VAL A 272 -18.70 -12.64 -0.78
CA VAL A 272 -19.80 -12.44 0.17
C VAL A 272 -20.86 -11.47 -0.37
N THR A 273 -20.46 -10.42 -1.08
CA THR A 273 -21.40 -9.48 -1.69
C THR A 273 -22.15 -10.12 -2.85
N ARG A 274 -21.47 -10.91 -3.68
CA ARG A 274 -22.10 -11.67 -4.78
C ARG A 274 -23.07 -12.75 -4.28
N GLU A 275 -22.75 -13.44 -3.20
CA GLU A 275 -23.65 -14.41 -2.57
C GLU A 275 -24.94 -13.73 -2.07
N GLN A 276 -24.85 -12.50 -1.57
CA GLN A 276 -25.99 -11.78 -1.01
C GLN A 276 -26.83 -11.06 -2.05
N TYR A 277 -26.22 -10.50 -3.11
CA TYR A 277 -26.89 -9.60 -4.06
C TYR A 277 -26.87 -10.11 -5.50
N GLY A 278 -26.25 -11.26 -5.77
CA GLY A 278 -26.09 -11.80 -7.12
C GLY A 278 -24.95 -11.15 -7.91
N VAL A 279 -24.87 -11.55 -9.18
CA VAL A 279 -23.92 -10.97 -10.14
C VAL A 279 -24.47 -9.66 -10.68
N ILE A 280 -23.75 -8.57 -10.46
CA ILE A 280 -24.07 -7.22 -10.92
C ILE A 280 -22.95 -6.79 -11.85
N LYS A 281 -23.29 -6.49 -13.12
CA LYS A 281 -22.33 -6.13 -14.16
C LYS A 281 -21.51 -4.89 -13.76
N GLY A 282 -20.19 -4.98 -13.89
CA GLY A 282 -19.22 -3.94 -13.53
C GLY A 282 -19.06 -3.72 -12.01
N VAL A 283 -19.73 -4.54 -11.17
CA VAL A 283 -19.65 -4.42 -9.70
C VAL A 283 -19.22 -5.74 -9.07
N THR A 284 -19.92 -6.85 -9.32
CA THR A 284 -19.64 -8.14 -8.69
C THR A 284 -19.33 -9.26 -9.68
N ASP A 285 -19.14 -8.96 -10.96
CA ASP A 285 -18.87 -9.90 -12.06
C ASP A 285 -17.38 -10.25 -12.25
N HIS A 286 -16.49 -9.63 -11.49
CA HIS A 286 -15.06 -9.94 -11.44
C HIS A 286 -14.70 -10.85 -10.28
N ASP A 287 -13.41 -11.21 -10.12
CA ASP A 287 -12.95 -12.10 -9.05
C ASP A 287 -12.65 -11.38 -7.73
N PHE A 288 -12.39 -10.08 -7.78
CA PHE A 288 -12.12 -9.22 -6.63
C PHE A 288 -12.58 -7.79 -6.87
N PHE A 289 -12.86 -7.05 -5.80
CA PHE A 289 -13.05 -5.61 -5.87
C PHE A 289 -11.72 -4.91 -6.10
N THR A 290 -11.75 -3.84 -6.88
CA THR A 290 -10.57 -2.99 -7.07
C THR A 290 -10.04 -2.50 -5.73
N ASN A 291 -8.72 -2.60 -5.54
CA ASN A 291 -8.08 -2.24 -4.30
C ASN A 291 -8.14 -0.72 -4.06
N SER A 292 -8.68 -0.31 -2.92
CA SER A 292 -8.78 1.10 -2.50
C SER A 292 -9.39 2.02 -3.56
N SER A 293 -8.61 3.03 -4.00
CA SER A 293 -8.97 4.06 -4.98
C SER A 293 -8.26 3.89 -6.32
N HIS A 294 -7.78 2.68 -6.63
CA HIS A 294 -7.18 2.43 -7.93
C HIS A 294 -8.21 2.44 -9.06
N VAL A 295 -7.78 2.86 -10.24
CA VAL A 295 -8.49 2.58 -11.48
C VAL A 295 -8.39 1.07 -11.72
N PRO A 296 -9.48 0.38 -12.11
CA PRO A 296 -9.44 -1.06 -12.35
C PRO A 296 -8.35 -1.45 -13.36
N VAL A 297 -7.58 -2.50 -13.05
CA VAL A 297 -6.44 -2.93 -13.87
C VAL A 297 -6.82 -3.39 -15.29
N TYR A 298 -8.06 -3.81 -15.47
CA TYR A 298 -8.60 -4.20 -16.79
C TYR A 298 -9.07 -3.00 -17.63
N TYR A 299 -9.12 -1.79 -17.06
CA TYR A 299 -9.53 -0.59 -17.79
C TYR A 299 -8.36 -0.04 -18.61
N PRO A 300 -8.51 0.11 -19.95
CA PRO A 300 -7.44 0.61 -20.80
C PRO A 300 -7.22 2.11 -20.55
N ILE A 301 -6.09 2.44 -19.96
CA ILE A 301 -5.71 3.80 -19.60
C ILE A 301 -4.20 3.97 -19.71
N THR A 302 -3.73 5.14 -20.11
CA THR A 302 -2.29 5.43 -20.09
C THR A 302 -1.77 5.63 -18.67
N ALA A 303 -0.48 5.33 -18.44
CA ALA A 303 0.15 5.54 -17.14
C ALA A 303 -0.03 6.99 -16.62
N ILE A 304 0.12 7.97 -17.49
CA ILE A 304 0.00 9.39 -17.13
C ILE A 304 -1.42 9.76 -16.72
N GLU A 305 -2.43 9.27 -17.44
CA GLU A 305 -3.83 9.48 -17.07
C GLU A 305 -4.18 8.81 -15.75
N LYS A 306 -3.76 7.54 -15.56
CA LYS A 306 -3.93 6.82 -14.28
C LYS A 306 -3.32 7.58 -13.12
N ILE A 307 -2.08 8.09 -13.26
CA ILE A 307 -1.41 8.90 -12.25
C ILE A 307 -2.25 10.15 -11.90
N LYS A 308 -2.74 10.88 -12.89
CA LYS A 308 -3.57 12.09 -12.66
C LYS A 308 -4.87 11.78 -11.91
N ILE A 309 -5.47 10.63 -12.17
CA ILE A 309 -6.72 10.21 -11.53
C ILE A 309 -6.47 9.74 -10.09
N GLU A 310 -5.41 8.96 -9.85
CA GLU A 310 -5.16 8.35 -8.55
C GLU A 310 -4.44 9.28 -7.56
N ALA A 311 -3.58 10.18 -8.04
CA ALA A 311 -2.74 11.04 -7.17
C ALA A 311 -3.54 11.86 -6.14
N PRO A 312 -4.69 12.48 -6.45
CA PRO A 312 -5.44 13.27 -5.46
C PRO A 312 -5.90 12.48 -4.23
N TYR A 313 -6.10 11.17 -4.34
CA TYR A 313 -6.50 10.32 -3.20
C TYR A 313 -5.40 10.14 -2.17
N HIS A 314 -4.12 10.28 -2.57
CA HIS A 314 -2.99 10.13 -1.65
C HIS A 314 -3.00 11.18 -0.53
N ALA A 315 -3.39 12.41 -0.84
CA ALA A 315 -3.52 13.48 0.15
C ALA A 315 -4.62 13.20 1.17
N LEU A 316 -5.69 12.51 0.76
CA LEU A 316 -6.81 12.17 1.63
C LEU A 316 -6.50 11.01 2.57
N CYS A 317 -5.66 10.06 2.15
CA CYS A 317 -5.34 8.85 2.90
C CYS A 317 -4.11 9.03 3.81
N ASN A 318 -4.28 9.68 4.97
CA ASN A 318 -3.17 9.99 5.88
C ASN A 318 -2.58 8.78 6.63
N ALA A 319 -3.24 7.63 6.63
CA ALA A 319 -2.69 6.37 7.15
C ALA A 319 -1.89 5.59 6.09
N GLY A 320 -1.87 6.06 4.85
CA GLY A 320 -1.12 5.49 3.75
C GLY A 320 -1.98 5.17 2.53
N CYS A 321 -1.38 5.38 1.37
CA CYS A 321 -1.88 5.06 0.05
C CYS A 321 -0.69 4.65 -0.81
N ILE A 322 -0.86 3.74 -1.74
CA ILE A 322 0.14 3.38 -2.74
C ILE A 322 -0.45 3.57 -4.14
N GLY A 323 0.35 4.09 -5.07
CA GLY A 323 0.04 4.07 -6.50
C GLY A 323 0.80 2.95 -7.20
N TYR A 324 0.15 2.25 -8.10
CA TYR A 324 0.79 1.26 -8.96
C TYR A 324 0.63 1.64 -10.43
N ILE A 325 1.73 1.54 -11.16
CA ILE A 325 1.71 1.53 -12.63
C ILE A 325 2.17 0.17 -13.08
N GLU A 326 1.35 -0.48 -13.88
CA GLU A 326 1.65 -1.75 -14.53
C GLU A 326 2.33 -1.46 -15.88
N MET A 327 3.55 -2.00 -16.08
CA MET A 327 4.29 -1.90 -17.33
C MET A 327 4.40 -3.28 -17.96
N ASP A 328 4.08 -3.35 -19.23
CA ASP A 328 4.30 -4.56 -20.02
C ASP A 328 5.77 -4.70 -20.42
N GLY A 329 6.23 -5.95 -20.54
CA GLY A 329 7.54 -6.27 -21.04
C GLY A 329 8.68 -6.08 -20.03
N ASP A 330 9.88 -5.87 -20.55
CA ASP A 330 11.12 -5.80 -19.76
C ASP A 330 11.61 -4.35 -19.60
N PRO A 331 11.34 -3.70 -18.45
CA PRO A 331 11.73 -2.30 -18.25
C PRO A 331 13.25 -2.09 -18.13
N THR A 332 14.04 -3.16 -17.94
CA THR A 332 15.51 -3.05 -17.95
C THR A 332 16.07 -2.63 -19.31
N LYS A 333 15.30 -2.84 -20.37
CA LYS A 333 15.67 -2.43 -21.75
C LYS A 333 15.46 -0.95 -22.01
N ASN A 334 14.67 -0.25 -21.17
CA ASN A 334 14.41 1.19 -21.30
C ASN A 334 14.27 1.86 -19.93
N LEU A 335 15.40 2.02 -19.24
CA LEU A 335 15.45 2.67 -17.93
C LEU A 335 15.03 4.15 -17.96
N GLU A 336 15.15 4.82 -19.11
CA GLU A 336 14.69 6.22 -19.23
C GLU A 336 13.16 6.30 -19.21
N ALA A 337 12.47 5.37 -19.85
CA ALA A 337 11.01 5.30 -19.77
C ALA A 337 10.56 4.97 -18.35
N PHE A 338 11.21 4.03 -17.68
CA PHE A 338 10.97 3.70 -16.27
C PHE A 338 11.15 4.93 -15.36
N GLU A 339 12.27 5.66 -15.51
CA GLU A 339 12.52 6.90 -14.77
C GLU A 339 11.45 7.96 -14.99
N ARG A 340 10.99 8.15 -16.24
CA ARG A 340 9.91 9.11 -16.55
C ARG A 340 8.62 8.79 -15.79
N VAL A 341 8.27 7.52 -15.65
CA VAL A 341 7.08 7.10 -14.87
C VAL A 341 7.29 7.38 -13.38
N VAL A 342 8.45 7.00 -12.82
CA VAL A 342 8.79 7.29 -11.41
C VAL A 342 8.72 8.80 -11.13
N ARG A 343 9.26 9.63 -12.01
CA ARG A 343 9.21 11.10 -11.89
C ARG A 343 7.78 11.63 -12.00
N ALA A 344 7.00 11.13 -12.93
CA ALA A 344 5.61 11.54 -13.09
C ALA A 344 4.78 11.25 -11.81
N MET A 345 4.99 10.10 -11.17
CA MET A 345 4.32 9.76 -9.92
C MET A 345 4.79 10.65 -8.76
N HIS A 346 6.10 10.93 -8.68
CA HIS A 346 6.65 11.85 -7.68
C HIS A 346 6.12 13.28 -7.86
N ASP A 347 6.15 13.79 -9.09
CA ASP A 347 5.76 15.17 -9.42
C ASP A 347 4.23 15.37 -9.38
N ALA A 348 3.46 14.30 -9.39
CA ALA A 348 2.02 14.30 -9.12
C ALA A 348 1.69 14.21 -7.61
N ASP A 349 2.67 14.34 -6.74
CA ASP A 349 2.51 14.25 -5.27
C ASP A 349 1.98 12.89 -4.77
N MET A 350 2.22 11.78 -5.47
CA MET A 350 1.93 10.47 -4.90
C MET A 350 2.86 10.20 -3.71
N SER A 351 2.29 9.84 -2.55
CA SER A 351 3.08 9.66 -1.32
C SER A 351 3.99 8.45 -1.36
N TYR A 352 3.49 7.35 -1.89
CA TYR A 352 4.19 6.07 -2.01
C TYR A 352 3.72 5.38 -3.28
N PHE A 353 4.64 4.83 -4.04
CA PHE A 353 4.34 4.24 -5.33
C PHE A 353 5.35 3.18 -5.76
N ALA A 354 4.89 2.31 -6.66
CA ALA A 354 5.66 1.23 -7.25
C ALA A 354 5.31 1.05 -8.72
N ILE A 355 6.21 0.42 -9.45
CA ILE A 355 5.98 -0.01 -10.83
C ILE A 355 6.01 -1.52 -10.85
N ASN A 356 4.92 -2.13 -11.31
CA ASN A 356 4.81 -3.56 -11.52
C ASN A 356 5.20 -3.90 -12.97
N HIS A 357 5.85 -5.02 -13.13
CA HIS A 357 6.19 -5.60 -14.43
C HIS A 357 6.31 -7.12 -14.29
N PRO A 358 6.33 -7.91 -15.38
CA PRO A 358 6.22 -9.36 -15.32
C PRO A 358 7.50 -10.02 -14.80
N VAL A 359 7.72 -9.97 -13.48
CA VAL A 359 8.77 -10.75 -12.79
C VAL A 359 8.13 -11.97 -12.19
N ASP A 360 8.59 -13.15 -12.59
CA ASP A 360 8.08 -14.40 -12.10
C ASP A 360 9.20 -15.39 -11.76
N ARG A 361 8.85 -16.44 -11.01
CA ARG A 361 9.78 -17.51 -10.65
C ARG A 361 9.53 -18.72 -11.54
N CYS A 362 10.54 -19.08 -12.31
CA CYS A 362 10.47 -20.29 -13.11
C CYS A 362 10.38 -21.54 -12.21
N PRO A 363 9.35 -22.38 -12.34
CA PRO A 363 9.19 -23.57 -11.53
C PRO A 363 10.24 -24.66 -11.86
N SER A 364 10.83 -24.62 -13.04
CA SER A 364 11.84 -25.59 -13.49
C SER A 364 13.24 -25.26 -12.95
N CYS A 365 13.75 -24.06 -13.19
CA CYS A 365 15.12 -23.71 -12.79
C CYS A 365 15.20 -22.91 -11.48
N GLY A 366 14.08 -22.50 -10.89
CA GLY A 366 14.00 -21.76 -9.64
C GLY A 366 14.44 -20.29 -9.72
N ASN A 367 14.95 -19.82 -10.87
CA ASN A 367 15.34 -18.43 -11.04
C ASN A 367 14.14 -17.50 -11.08
N THR A 368 14.28 -16.32 -10.47
CA THR A 368 13.33 -15.20 -10.59
C THR A 368 13.85 -14.24 -11.64
N THR A 369 13.08 -14.03 -12.68
CA THR A 369 13.44 -13.19 -13.83
C THR A 369 12.21 -12.56 -14.46
N ILE A 370 12.42 -11.63 -15.39
CA ILE A 370 11.35 -11.08 -16.20
C ILE A 370 10.93 -12.14 -17.22
N ILE A 371 9.74 -12.72 -17.02
CA ILE A 371 9.13 -13.68 -17.93
C ILE A 371 7.99 -12.95 -18.64
N ASN A 372 8.26 -12.55 -19.88
CA ASN A 372 7.23 -11.93 -20.74
C ASN A 372 6.62 -13.02 -21.62
N GLY A 373 5.48 -13.57 -21.19
CA GLY A 373 4.85 -14.74 -21.78
C GLY A 373 5.04 -16.00 -20.91
N HIS A 374 5.06 -17.17 -21.53
CA HIS A 374 5.05 -18.48 -20.86
C HIS A 374 6.42 -19.22 -20.89
N VAL A 375 7.40 -18.66 -21.60
CA VAL A 375 8.72 -19.32 -21.75
C VAL A 375 9.79 -18.67 -20.88
N CYS A 376 10.41 -19.44 -20.01
CA CYS A 376 11.52 -18.96 -19.19
C CYS A 376 12.75 -18.62 -20.05
N PRO A 377 13.26 -17.37 -20.03
CA PRO A 377 14.39 -16.97 -20.88
C PRO A 377 15.72 -17.58 -20.42
N ILE A 378 15.78 -18.21 -19.24
CA ILE A 378 17.01 -18.78 -18.67
C ILE A 378 17.15 -20.25 -19.04
N CYS A 379 16.09 -21.06 -18.89
CA CYS A 379 16.16 -22.50 -19.12
C CYS A 379 15.25 -23.01 -20.25
N GLY A 380 14.46 -22.13 -20.89
CA GLY A 380 13.55 -22.54 -21.95
C GLY A 380 12.32 -23.32 -21.50
N TYR A 381 12.05 -23.40 -20.18
CA TYR A 381 10.84 -24.03 -19.66
C TYR A 381 9.61 -23.29 -20.16
N ASP A 382 8.65 -24.04 -20.72
CA ASP A 382 7.40 -23.54 -21.27
C ASP A 382 6.23 -23.98 -20.39
N GLU A 383 5.57 -23.03 -19.73
CA GLU A 383 4.50 -23.27 -18.78
C GLU A 383 3.24 -23.83 -19.46
N GLU A 384 2.89 -23.31 -20.63
CA GLU A 384 1.70 -23.80 -21.38
C GLU A 384 1.86 -25.27 -21.79
N VAL A 385 3.04 -25.66 -22.23
CA VAL A 385 3.33 -27.07 -22.59
C VAL A 385 3.29 -27.98 -21.36
N HIS A 386 3.70 -27.45 -20.20
CA HIS A 386 3.67 -28.22 -18.95
C HIS A 386 2.26 -28.37 -18.39
N ASP A 387 1.47 -27.31 -18.40
CA ASP A 387 0.08 -27.33 -17.94
C ASP A 387 -0.80 -28.25 -18.80
N GLN A 388 -0.62 -28.24 -20.13
CA GLN A 388 -1.28 -29.22 -21.00
C GLN A 388 -0.95 -30.67 -20.62
N LYS A 389 0.31 -30.96 -20.23
CA LYS A 389 0.72 -32.29 -19.77
C LYS A 389 0.13 -32.66 -18.41
N ILE A 390 -0.10 -31.69 -17.53
CA ILE A 390 -0.75 -31.89 -16.23
C ILE A 390 -2.24 -32.16 -16.44
N HIS A 391 -2.94 -31.37 -17.25
CA HIS A 391 -4.35 -31.60 -17.58
C HIS A 391 -4.58 -32.96 -18.24
N MET A 392 -3.72 -33.39 -19.18
CA MET A 392 -3.80 -34.73 -19.75
C MET A 392 -3.58 -35.87 -18.73
N LYS A 393 -2.86 -35.63 -17.61
CA LYS A 393 -2.68 -36.63 -16.55
C LYS A 393 -3.86 -36.69 -15.59
N PHE A 394 -4.65 -35.65 -15.44
CA PHE A 394 -5.82 -35.63 -14.54
C PHE A 394 -7.13 -35.99 -15.26
N ASP A 395 -7.16 -36.00 -16.60
CA ASP A 395 -8.31 -36.41 -17.40
C ASP A 395 -8.38 -37.95 -17.62
N MET A 396 -7.58 -38.74 -16.92
CA MET A 396 -7.78 -40.19 -16.89
C MET A 396 -9.00 -40.49 -16.02
N PRO A 397 -10.02 -41.20 -16.54
CA PRO A 397 -11.18 -41.57 -15.74
C PRO A 397 -10.72 -42.40 -14.54
N MET A 398 -11.05 -41.95 -13.34
CA MET A 398 -10.96 -42.81 -12.17
C MET A 398 -11.91 -43.98 -12.39
N CYS A 399 -11.37 -45.10 -12.79
CA CYS A 399 -12.11 -46.34 -12.76
C CYS A 399 -12.45 -46.62 -11.28
N CYS A 400 -13.74 -46.47 -10.96
CA CYS A 400 -14.31 -47.01 -9.76
C CYS A 400 -14.15 -48.52 -9.78
N ASN A 401 -13.44 -49.04 -8.82
CA ASN A 401 -13.63 -50.38 -8.28
C ASN A 401 -13.76 -50.29 -6.77
#